data_3a1e805e339abd3dc5e17a8306859d73
#
_entry.id   3a1e805e339abd3dc5e17a8306859d73
#
_cell.length_a   1.000
_cell.length_b   1.000
_cell.length_c   1.000
_cell.angle_alpha   90.00
_cell.angle_beta   90.00
_cell.angle_gamma   90.00
#
_symmetry.space_group_name_H-M   'P 1'
#
loop_
_entity.id
_entity.type
_entity.pdbx_description
1 polymer ?
#
loop_
_entity_poly.entity_id
_entity_poly.type
_entity_poly.pdbx_seq_one_letter_code
_entity_poly.pdbx_strand_id
1 'polypeptide(L)'
;SGEGPGGKQFECSSPQLVCSLPPQVLPKLLGEQLPPTYAKRLGEFAEPSGALVLYGAVDRGCLPSDCASHLQLNWEDPGSIFVSISCEGDGRAPEGQATVIASVFSPAKAWFELAPDAYEAKKTASQNGIEAALEKLLGIKQKDWLHRELSTPRGFAHWTGRPYGYVGGLGQRPNRFGPFGLASRTPLQGLWLCGDGIYPGEGTAGVSLSAEMAVKQLIASS
;
A
#
# COMPACT_ATOMS: atom_id res chain seq x y z
N SER A 1 -0.25 17.65 18.93
CA SER A 1 -0.21 16.77 20.10
C SER A 1 -0.35 15.30 19.67
N GLY A 2 0.17 14.39 20.43
CA GLY A 2 0.11 12.96 20.16
C GLY A 2 0.37 12.15 21.42
N GLU A 3 0.21 10.83 21.30
CA GLU A 3 0.49 9.88 22.35
C GLU A 3 1.74 9.06 22.00
N GLY A 4 2.72 9.10 22.87
CA GLY A 4 3.97 8.35 22.74
C GLY A 4 3.91 6.99 23.42
N PRO A 5 5.01 6.21 23.39
CA PRO A 5 5.11 4.93 24.08
C PRO A 5 4.74 5.06 25.56
N GLY A 6 3.91 4.14 26.06
CA GLY A 6 3.44 4.14 27.45
C GLY A 6 2.33 5.15 27.75
N GLY A 7 1.62 5.64 26.74
CA GLY A 7 0.46 6.54 26.93
C GLY A 7 0.82 7.98 27.29
N LYS A 8 2.09 8.38 27.20
CA LYS A 8 2.50 9.76 27.48
C LYS A 8 2.03 10.70 26.37
N GLN A 9 1.24 11.69 26.75
CA GLN A 9 0.87 12.78 25.84
C GLN A 9 2.08 13.67 25.59
N PHE A 10 2.26 14.09 24.36
CA PHE A 10 3.26 15.07 23.97
C PHE A 10 2.68 16.13 23.04
N GLU A 11 3.25 17.30 23.07
CA GLU A 11 2.94 18.41 22.18
C GLU A 11 4.24 18.91 21.55
N CYS A 12 4.19 19.11 20.24
CA CYS A 12 5.29 19.70 19.49
C CYS A 12 4.73 20.80 18.60
N SER A 13 5.41 21.93 18.57
CA SER A 13 5.05 23.08 17.73
C SER A 13 6.20 23.38 16.76
N SER A 14 5.86 23.62 15.51
CA SER A 14 6.82 23.99 14.47
C SER A 14 6.15 24.96 13.49
N PRO A 15 6.90 25.96 12.95
CA PRO A 15 6.37 26.84 11.91
C PRO A 15 6.12 26.10 10.58
N GLN A 16 6.75 24.95 10.38
CA GLN A 16 6.62 24.13 9.17
C GLN A 16 6.41 22.67 9.55
N LEU A 17 5.47 22.03 8.88
CA LEU A 17 5.14 20.60 9.03
C LEU A 17 5.04 19.94 7.66
N VAL A 18 5.78 18.88 7.44
CA VAL A 18 5.62 17.98 6.28
C VAL A 18 4.88 16.73 6.73
N CYS A 19 3.70 16.50 6.15
CA CYS A 19 2.82 15.39 6.50
C CYS A 19 2.82 14.35 5.38
N SER A 20 3.16 13.10 5.72
CA SER A 20 3.14 11.95 4.79
C SER A 20 1.93 11.01 5.02
N LEU A 21 1.00 11.42 5.88
CA LEU A 21 -0.23 10.65 6.08
C LEU A 21 -1.14 10.71 4.86
N PRO A 22 -2.01 9.70 4.65
CA PRO A 22 -2.99 9.74 3.58
C PRO A 22 -3.85 11.01 3.68
N PRO A 23 -4.01 11.79 2.60
CA PRO A 23 -4.75 13.05 2.64
C PRO A 23 -6.18 12.94 3.17
N GLN A 24 -6.79 11.76 3.04
CA GLN A 24 -8.15 11.47 3.51
C GLN A 24 -8.30 11.58 5.04
N VAL A 25 -7.21 11.51 5.81
CA VAL A 25 -7.26 11.64 7.28
C VAL A 25 -7.20 13.09 7.75
N LEU A 26 -6.79 14.04 6.89
CA LEU A 26 -6.65 15.45 7.25
C LEU A 26 -7.92 16.08 7.81
N PRO A 27 -9.13 15.84 7.26
CA PRO A 27 -10.35 16.38 7.83
C PRO A 27 -10.57 15.96 9.29
N LYS A 28 -10.22 14.71 9.63
CA LYS A 28 -10.33 14.19 11.00
C LYS A 28 -9.27 14.82 11.93
N LEU A 29 -8.07 15.06 11.42
CA LEU A 29 -6.95 15.57 12.23
C LEU A 29 -7.06 17.08 12.49
N LEU A 30 -7.53 17.85 11.50
CA LEU A 30 -7.48 19.32 11.50
C LEU A 30 -8.85 19.95 11.80
N GLY A 31 -9.94 19.18 11.64
CA GLY A 31 -11.28 19.68 11.94
C GLY A 31 -11.58 20.99 11.23
N GLU A 32 -12.05 21.97 11.99
CA GLU A 32 -12.44 23.31 11.51
C GLU A 32 -11.26 24.16 10.99
N GLN A 33 -10.02 23.80 11.30
CA GLN A 33 -8.84 24.48 10.77
C GLN A 33 -8.65 24.23 9.27
N LEU A 34 -9.23 23.13 8.75
CA LEU A 34 -9.15 22.81 7.33
C LEU A 34 -10.22 23.56 6.54
N PRO A 35 -9.86 24.39 5.54
CA PRO A 35 -10.84 25.09 4.73
C PRO A 35 -11.90 24.14 4.14
N PRO A 36 -13.21 24.45 4.27
CA PRO A 36 -14.28 23.56 3.85
C PRO A 36 -14.20 23.11 2.37
N THR A 37 -13.76 24.02 1.49
CA THR A 37 -13.56 23.73 0.07
C THR A 37 -12.45 22.70 -0.17
N TYR A 38 -11.39 22.75 0.65
CA TYR A 38 -10.30 21.80 0.56
C TYR A 38 -10.69 20.45 1.17
N ALA A 39 -11.39 20.45 2.30
CA ALA A 39 -11.96 19.24 2.91
C ALA A 39 -12.88 18.50 1.93
N LYS A 40 -13.79 19.25 1.26
CA LYS A 40 -14.65 18.70 0.20
C LYS A 40 -13.84 18.09 -0.93
N ARG A 41 -12.81 18.80 -1.44
CA ARG A 41 -11.93 18.28 -2.49
C ARG A 41 -11.26 16.98 -2.09
N LEU A 42 -10.79 16.84 -0.83
CA LEU A 42 -10.20 15.60 -0.33
C LEU A 42 -11.20 14.43 -0.34
N GLY A 43 -12.47 14.70 -0.03
CA GLY A 43 -13.54 13.70 -0.07
C GLY A 43 -13.98 13.29 -1.49
N GLU A 44 -13.67 14.08 -2.51
CA GLU A 44 -14.04 13.82 -3.90
C GLU A 44 -13.03 12.91 -4.63
N PHE A 45 -11.86 12.65 -4.06
CA PHE A 45 -10.91 11.74 -4.67
C PHE A 45 -11.43 10.30 -4.66
N ALA A 46 -11.20 9.61 -5.77
CA ALA A 46 -11.54 8.19 -5.86
C ALA A 46 -10.81 7.39 -4.80
N GLU A 47 -11.48 6.39 -4.29
CA GLU A 47 -10.89 5.48 -3.30
C GLU A 47 -9.70 4.74 -3.89
N PRO A 48 -8.59 4.62 -3.14
CA PRO A 48 -7.49 3.78 -3.53
C PRO A 48 -7.88 2.30 -3.50
N SER A 49 -7.06 1.48 -4.12
CA SER A 49 -7.21 0.03 -4.06
C SER A 49 -6.75 -0.52 -2.72
N GLY A 50 -7.31 -1.66 -2.33
CA GLY A 50 -6.68 -2.58 -1.40
C GLY A 50 -5.82 -3.58 -2.12
N ALA A 51 -5.07 -4.38 -1.37
CA ALA A 51 -4.32 -5.50 -1.89
C ALA A 51 -4.56 -6.77 -1.08
N LEU A 52 -4.43 -7.89 -1.77
CA LEU A 52 -4.14 -9.19 -1.19
C LEU A 52 -2.67 -9.47 -1.45
N VAL A 53 -1.92 -9.83 -0.43
CA VAL A 53 -0.50 -10.17 -0.59
C VAL A 53 -0.23 -11.51 0.09
N LEU A 54 0.12 -12.49 -0.72
CA LEU A 54 0.62 -13.78 -0.25
C LEU A 54 2.13 -13.64 -0.01
N TYR A 55 2.53 -13.77 1.23
CA TYR A 55 3.92 -13.88 1.64
C TYR A 55 4.25 -15.35 1.82
N GLY A 56 5.23 -15.85 1.08
CA GLY A 56 5.61 -17.25 1.13
C GLY A 56 7.11 -17.46 1.10
N ALA A 57 7.50 -18.64 1.54
CA ALA A 57 8.84 -19.19 1.39
C ALA A 57 8.73 -20.57 0.77
N VAL A 58 9.60 -20.90 -0.17
CA VAL A 58 9.65 -22.16 -0.87
C VAL A 58 11.07 -22.71 -0.93
N ASP A 59 11.20 -24.01 -1.16
CA ASP A 59 12.46 -24.59 -1.63
C ASP A 59 12.76 -24.04 -3.05
N ARG A 60 13.93 -23.45 -3.24
CA ARG A 60 14.32 -22.86 -4.52
C ARG A 60 14.30 -23.85 -5.67
N GLY A 61 14.56 -25.12 -5.38
CA GLY A 61 14.56 -26.18 -6.38
C GLY A 61 13.20 -26.42 -7.05
N CYS A 62 12.09 -25.92 -6.48
CA CYS A 62 10.78 -26.02 -7.10
C CYS A 62 10.53 -24.96 -8.19
N LEU A 63 11.33 -23.89 -8.21
CA LEU A 63 11.18 -22.81 -9.18
C LEU A 63 11.85 -23.16 -10.51
N PRO A 64 11.35 -22.64 -11.65
CA PRO A 64 12.06 -22.73 -12.92
C PRO A 64 13.48 -22.16 -12.81
N SER A 65 14.45 -22.80 -13.47
CA SER A 65 15.86 -22.41 -13.41
C SER A 65 16.14 -21.01 -13.95
N ASP A 66 15.29 -20.53 -14.85
CA ASP A 66 15.32 -19.22 -15.49
C ASP A 66 14.27 -18.26 -14.92
N CYS A 67 13.74 -18.56 -13.72
CA CYS A 67 12.70 -17.77 -13.11
C CYS A 67 13.16 -16.33 -12.81
N ALA A 68 12.50 -15.36 -13.43
CA ALA A 68 12.80 -13.95 -13.17
C ALA A 68 12.40 -13.56 -11.75
N SER A 69 13.15 -12.62 -11.16
CA SER A 69 12.88 -12.11 -9.81
C SER A 69 11.60 -11.27 -9.70
N HIS A 70 11.09 -10.77 -10.81
CA HIS A 70 9.83 -10.00 -10.88
C HIS A 70 9.02 -10.45 -12.09
N LEU A 71 7.77 -10.81 -11.83
CA LEU A 71 6.86 -11.35 -12.84
C LEU A 71 5.52 -10.64 -12.74
N GLN A 72 4.91 -10.39 -13.89
CA GLN A 72 3.51 -10.01 -13.99
C GLN A 72 2.77 -11.18 -14.62
N LEU A 73 1.99 -11.88 -13.82
CA LEU A 73 1.20 -13.02 -14.25
C LEU A 73 -0.22 -12.58 -14.53
N ASN A 74 -0.86 -13.21 -15.53
CA ASN A 74 -2.27 -12.99 -15.82
C ASN A 74 -3.03 -14.31 -15.65
N TRP A 75 -4.08 -14.28 -14.84
CA TRP A 75 -4.90 -15.43 -14.49
C TRP A 75 -6.37 -15.04 -14.49
N GLU A 76 -7.29 -15.97 -14.68
CA GLU A 76 -8.73 -15.64 -14.73
C GLU A 76 -9.24 -15.07 -13.40
N ASP A 77 -8.94 -15.73 -12.30
CA ASP A 77 -9.22 -15.31 -10.94
C ASP A 77 -8.03 -15.70 -10.03
N PRO A 78 -7.33 -14.79 -9.41
CA PRO A 78 -7.71 -13.41 -9.06
C PRO A 78 -7.34 -12.32 -10.08
N GLY A 79 -7.06 -12.63 -11.31
CA GLY A 79 -6.70 -11.67 -12.35
C GLY A 79 -5.19 -11.43 -12.45
N SER A 80 -4.77 -10.18 -12.50
CA SER A 80 -3.36 -9.82 -12.62
C SER A 80 -2.63 -9.98 -11.27
N ILE A 81 -1.55 -10.78 -11.26
CA ILE A 81 -0.74 -11.07 -10.09
C ILE A 81 0.68 -10.54 -10.32
N PHE A 82 1.14 -9.63 -9.48
CA PHE A 82 2.55 -9.25 -9.43
C PHE A 82 3.29 -10.17 -8.47
N VAL A 83 4.36 -10.82 -8.93
CA VAL A 83 5.15 -11.74 -8.12
C VAL A 83 6.59 -11.24 -8.02
N SER A 84 7.09 -11.15 -6.80
CA SER A 84 8.49 -10.89 -6.50
C SER A 84 9.12 -12.11 -5.84
N ILE A 85 10.23 -12.59 -6.40
CA ILE A 85 10.96 -13.75 -5.93
C ILE A 85 12.38 -13.32 -5.56
N SER A 86 12.87 -13.73 -4.38
CA SER A 86 14.24 -13.41 -3.98
C SER A 86 15.26 -14.06 -4.94
N CYS A 87 16.36 -13.35 -5.23
CA CYS A 87 17.49 -13.93 -5.92
C CYS A 87 18.36 -14.75 -4.96
N GLU A 88 19.11 -15.70 -5.49
CA GLU A 88 20.08 -16.41 -4.69
C GLU A 88 21.16 -15.44 -4.18
N GLY A 89 21.50 -15.53 -2.90
CA GLY A 89 22.54 -14.69 -2.28
C GLY A 89 22.14 -13.23 -2.04
N ASP A 90 20.88 -12.81 -2.28
CA ASP A 90 20.42 -11.43 -2.03
C ASP A 90 20.09 -11.12 -0.55
N GLY A 91 20.22 -12.11 0.32
CA GLY A 91 19.98 -11.98 1.76
C GLY A 91 18.50 -12.00 2.18
N ARG A 92 17.55 -12.17 1.25
CA ARG A 92 16.11 -12.22 1.55
C ARG A 92 15.59 -13.61 1.91
N ALA A 93 16.38 -14.64 1.69
CA ALA A 93 16.07 -16.03 2.06
C ALA A 93 17.34 -16.77 2.46
N PRO A 94 17.24 -17.83 3.29
CA PRO A 94 18.35 -18.76 3.51
C PRO A 94 18.82 -19.42 2.21
N GLU A 95 20.04 -19.95 2.21
CA GLU A 95 20.59 -20.72 1.08
C GLU A 95 19.66 -21.87 0.70
N GLY A 96 19.45 -22.09 -0.58
CA GLY A 96 18.54 -23.12 -1.11
C GLY A 96 17.06 -22.79 -0.99
N GLN A 97 16.69 -21.66 -0.42
CA GLN A 97 15.31 -21.20 -0.29
C GLN A 97 15.05 -19.92 -1.11
N ALA A 98 13.77 -19.61 -1.32
CA ALA A 98 13.35 -18.37 -1.94
C ALA A 98 12.11 -17.81 -1.22
N THR A 99 12.06 -16.48 -1.06
CA THR A 99 10.81 -15.78 -0.74
C THR A 99 10.00 -15.59 -2.02
N VAL A 100 8.69 -15.77 -1.91
CA VAL A 100 7.72 -15.53 -2.98
C VAL A 100 6.66 -14.58 -2.43
N ILE A 101 6.57 -13.39 -3.00
CA ILE A 101 5.57 -12.40 -2.62
C ILE A 101 4.66 -12.18 -3.81
N ALA A 102 3.39 -12.59 -3.70
CA ALA A 102 2.40 -12.44 -4.77
C ALA A 102 1.33 -11.43 -4.37
N SER A 103 1.18 -10.37 -5.15
CA SER A 103 0.28 -9.25 -4.87
C SER A 103 -0.84 -9.16 -5.92
N VAL A 104 -2.07 -8.97 -5.44
CA VAL A 104 -3.27 -8.82 -6.25
C VAL A 104 -4.06 -7.63 -5.77
N PHE A 105 -4.58 -6.82 -6.68
CA PHE A 105 -5.51 -5.74 -6.32
C PHE A 105 -6.85 -6.29 -5.85
N SER A 106 -7.42 -5.65 -4.82
CA SER A 106 -8.71 -6.03 -4.27
C SER A 106 -9.50 -4.80 -3.82
N PRO A 107 -10.84 -4.77 -4.01
CA PRO A 107 -11.69 -3.73 -3.44
C PRO A 107 -11.59 -3.76 -1.90
N ALA A 108 -11.00 -2.71 -1.31
CA ALA A 108 -10.66 -2.70 0.12
C ALA A 108 -11.88 -2.75 1.04
N LYS A 109 -12.87 -1.87 0.82
CA LYS A 109 -14.05 -1.73 1.70
C LYS A 109 -14.84 -3.01 1.83
N ALA A 110 -15.00 -3.76 0.75
CA ALA A 110 -15.74 -5.01 0.73
C ALA A 110 -15.25 -6.05 1.76
N TRP A 111 -14.00 -5.93 2.20
CA TRP A 111 -13.45 -6.81 3.25
C TRP A 111 -13.93 -6.43 4.65
N PHE A 112 -14.30 -5.17 4.88
CA PHE A 112 -14.74 -4.68 6.19
C PHE A 112 -16.23 -4.91 6.42
N GLU A 113 -17.00 -5.14 5.38
CA GLU A 113 -18.44 -5.44 5.43
C GLU A 113 -18.74 -6.92 5.75
N LEU A 114 -17.73 -7.79 5.70
CA LEU A 114 -17.88 -9.22 5.91
C LEU A 114 -18.03 -9.56 7.42
N ALA A 115 -18.97 -10.44 7.73
CA ALA A 115 -19.03 -11.12 9.02
C ALA A 115 -17.77 -12.02 9.20
N PRO A 116 -17.40 -12.39 10.45
CA PRO A 116 -16.15 -13.14 10.71
C PRO A 116 -16.01 -14.42 9.87
N ASP A 117 -17.03 -15.26 9.81
CA ASP A 117 -16.97 -16.52 9.06
C ASP A 117 -16.87 -16.30 7.55
N ALA A 118 -17.59 -15.31 7.01
CA ALA A 118 -17.52 -14.93 5.61
C ALA A 118 -16.15 -14.34 5.26
N TYR A 119 -15.52 -13.61 6.18
CA TYR A 119 -14.17 -13.10 6.03
C TYR A 119 -13.15 -14.23 5.92
N GLU A 120 -13.17 -15.19 6.85
CA GLU A 120 -12.23 -16.33 6.82
C GLU A 120 -12.44 -17.20 5.58
N ALA A 121 -13.69 -17.45 5.19
CA ALA A 121 -13.99 -18.18 3.95
C ALA A 121 -13.46 -17.47 2.72
N LYS A 122 -13.66 -16.15 2.60
CA LYS A 122 -13.14 -15.34 1.50
C LYS A 122 -11.62 -15.27 1.50
N LYS A 123 -10.99 -15.12 2.68
CA LYS A 123 -9.52 -15.12 2.82
C LYS A 123 -8.94 -16.43 2.32
N THR A 124 -9.49 -17.56 2.76
CA THR A 124 -9.06 -18.90 2.33
C THR A 124 -9.25 -19.11 0.85
N ALA A 125 -10.41 -18.76 0.29
CA ALA A 125 -10.68 -18.88 -1.14
C ALA A 125 -9.71 -18.03 -1.97
N SER A 126 -9.44 -16.80 -1.54
CA SER A 126 -8.48 -15.91 -2.22
C SER A 126 -7.05 -16.46 -2.17
N GLN A 127 -6.63 -17.00 -1.03
CA GLN A 127 -5.32 -17.65 -0.91
C GLN A 127 -5.20 -18.83 -1.85
N ASN A 128 -6.18 -19.72 -1.86
CA ASN A 128 -6.21 -20.89 -2.73
C ASN A 128 -6.18 -20.50 -4.22
N GLY A 129 -6.86 -19.42 -4.61
CA GLY A 129 -6.83 -18.91 -5.97
C GLY A 129 -5.45 -18.41 -6.39
N ILE A 130 -4.75 -17.68 -5.52
CA ILE A 130 -3.38 -17.23 -5.78
C ILE A 130 -2.42 -18.43 -5.84
N GLU A 131 -2.52 -19.38 -4.91
CA GLU A 131 -1.69 -20.58 -4.88
C GLU A 131 -1.90 -21.43 -6.15
N ALA A 132 -3.14 -21.61 -6.59
CA ALA A 132 -3.44 -22.35 -7.83
C ALA A 132 -2.83 -21.69 -9.07
N ALA A 133 -2.86 -20.36 -9.15
CA ALA A 133 -2.20 -19.62 -10.21
C ALA A 133 -0.68 -19.80 -10.18
N LEU A 134 -0.06 -19.73 -9.00
CA LEU A 134 1.39 -19.95 -8.84
C LEU A 134 1.80 -21.38 -9.15
N GLU A 135 0.99 -22.38 -8.78
CA GLU A 135 1.22 -23.77 -9.16
C GLU A 135 1.20 -23.95 -10.68
N LYS A 136 0.18 -23.41 -11.34
CA LYS A 136 0.01 -23.55 -12.78
C LYS A 136 1.08 -22.82 -13.59
N LEU A 137 1.48 -21.63 -13.14
CA LEU A 137 2.35 -20.74 -13.91
C LEU A 137 3.83 -20.87 -13.54
N LEU A 138 4.14 -21.24 -12.29
CA LEU A 138 5.52 -21.35 -11.79
C LEU A 138 5.86 -22.75 -11.28
N GLY A 139 4.91 -23.67 -11.22
CA GLY A 139 5.13 -25.05 -10.76
C GLY A 139 5.19 -25.21 -9.24
N ILE A 140 4.90 -24.17 -8.45
CA ILE A 140 4.96 -24.20 -6.98
C ILE A 140 3.78 -25.00 -6.43
N LYS A 141 4.02 -26.23 -6.03
CA LYS A 141 2.99 -27.13 -5.50
C LYS A 141 2.75 -26.90 -4.01
N GLN A 142 1.62 -27.39 -3.52
CA GLN A 142 1.25 -27.31 -2.10
C GLN A 142 2.36 -27.80 -1.14
N LYS A 143 3.07 -28.86 -1.51
CA LYS A 143 4.16 -29.44 -0.72
C LYS A 143 5.46 -28.63 -0.69
N ASP A 144 5.63 -27.71 -1.63
CA ASP A 144 6.85 -26.93 -1.81
C ASP A 144 6.88 -25.67 -0.90
N TRP A 145 5.73 -25.33 -0.29
CA TRP A 145 5.65 -24.22 0.63
C TRP A 145 6.25 -24.56 1.99
N LEU A 146 7.29 -23.87 2.37
CA LEU A 146 7.89 -23.91 3.71
C LEU A 146 7.10 -23.02 4.68
N HIS A 147 6.60 -21.90 4.18
CA HIS A 147 5.73 -20.97 4.90
C HIS A 147 4.82 -20.24 3.91
N ARG A 148 3.62 -19.88 4.34
CA ARG A 148 2.73 -18.99 3.59
C ARG A 148 1.72 -18.31 4.48
N GLU A 149 1.45 -17.05 4.19
CA GLU A 149 0.47 -16.22 4.87
C GLU A 149 -0.15 -15.24 3.89
N LEU A 150 -1.49 -15.11 3.88
CA LEU A 150 -2.19 -14.10 3.10
C LEU A 150 -2.53 -12.90 3.98
N SER A 151 -2.01 -11.73 3.63
CA SER A 151 -2.47 -10.45 4.16
C SER A 151 -3.63 -9.91 3.32
N THR A 152 -4.61 -9.33 4.01
CA THR A 152 -5.82 -8.75 3.42
C THR A 152 -5.89 -7.26 3.75
N PRO A 153 -6.83 -6.49 3.18
CA PRO A 153 -7.05 -5.10 3.56
C PRO A 153 -7.23 -4.88 5.07
N ARG A 154 -7.86 -5.82 5.80
CA ARG A 154 -7.95 -5.74 7.29
C ARG A 154 -6.58 -5.81 7.96
N GLY A 155 -5.70 -6.71 7.48
CA GLY A 155 -4.32 -6.81 7.97
C GLY A 155 -3.54 -5.52 7.70
N PHE A 156 -3.63 -4.98 6.48
CA PHE A 156 -2.98 -3.70 6.16
C PHE A 156 -3.50 -2.56 7.03
N ALA A 157 -4.82 -2.45 7.25
CA ALA A 157 -5.38 -1.43 8.14
C ALA A 157 -4.85 -1.55 9.56
N HIS A 158 -4.76 -2.77 10.08
CA HIS A 158 -4.25 -3.03 11.43
C HIS A 158 -2.80 -2.56 11.59
N TRP A 159 -1.93 -2.93 10.66
CA TRP A 159 -0.50 -2.65 10.77
C TRP A 159 -0.09 -1.24 10.36
N THR A 160 -0.82 -0.61 9.46
CA THR A 160 -0.46 0.71 8.92
C THR A 160 -1.29 1.87 9.48
N GLY A 161 -2.42 1.58 10.11
CA GLY A 161 -3.40 2.58 10.53
C GLY A 161 -4.11 3.28 9.36
N ARG A 162 -3.89 2.85 8.11
CA ARG A 162 -4.52 3.46 6.93
C ARG A 162 -6.01 3.09 6.86
N PRO A 163 -6.89 4.04 6.53
CA PRO A 163 -8.31 3.76 6.34
C PRO A 163 -8.52 2.58 5.37
N TYR A 164 -9.32 1.61 5.77
CA TYR A 164 -9.60 0.39 5.00
C TYR A 164 -8.37 -0.37 4.50
N GLY A 165 -7.18 -0.13 5.08
CA GLY A 165 -5.94 -0.75 4.61
C GLY A 165 -5.58 -0.43 3.16
N TYR A 166 -5.94 0.75 2.69
CA TYR A 166 -5.63 1.17 1.33
C TYR A 166 -4.12 1.10 1.05
N VAL A 167 -3.78 0.52 -0.08
CA VAL A 167 -2.43 0.49 -0.64
C VAL A 167 -2.36 1.40 -1.87
N GLY A 168 -1.22 2.02 -2.09
CA GLY A 168 -1.10 3.09 -3.06
C GLY A 168 -1.75 4.39 -2.58
N GLY A 169 -1.77 5.37 -3.45
CA GLY A 169 -2.27 6.70 -3.14
C GLY A 169 -3.76 6.88 -3.38
N LEU A 170 -4.12 8.04 -3.90
CA LEU A 170 -5.49 8.34 -4.32
C LEU A 170 -5.79 7.65 -5.65
N GLY A 171 -7.05 7.28 -5.87
CA GLY A 171 -7.48 6.66 -7.12
C GLY A 171 -7.13 7.53 -8.32
N GLN A 172 -6.31 6.98 -9.22
CA GLN A 172 -5.74 7.70 -10.35
C GLN A 172 -6.70 7.66 -11.54
N ARG A 173 -7.49 8.71 -11.69
CA ARG A 173 -8.35 8.93 -12.86
C ARG A 173 -7.81 10.09 -13.68
N PRO A 174 -8.02 10.15 -15.01
CA PRO A 174 -7.49 11.20 -15.88
C PRO A 174 -7.75 12.63 -15.39
N ASN A 175 -8.91 12.87 -14.77
CA ASN A 175 -9.30 14.18 -14.23
C ASN A 175 -8.82 14.44 -12.78
N ARG A 176 -8.05 13.53 -12.22
CA ARG A 176 -7.54 13.61 -10.82
C ARG A 176 -6.08 13.20 -10.70
N PHE A 177 -5.41 13.01 -11.83
CA PHE A 177 -4.00 12.60 -11.91
C PHE A 177 -3.15 13.69 -12.59
N GLY A 178 -1.85 13.62 -12.41
CA GLY A 178 -0.92 14.60 -12.96
C GLY A 178 -1.21 16.02 -12.42
N PRO A 179 -1.37 17.02 -13.28
CA PRO A 179 -1.60 18.41 -12.86
C PRO A 179 -2.93 18.62 -12.10
N PHE A 180 -3.84 17.65 -12.17
CA PHE A 180 -5.13 17.68 -11.45
C PHE A 180 -5.08 16.96 -10.09
N GLY A 181 -3.94 16.31 -9.77
CA GLY A 181 -3.71 15.65 -8.49
C GLY A 181 -3.59 16.63 -7.33
N LEU A 182 -3.39 16.09 -6.12
CA LEU A 182 -3.09 16.91 -4.96
C LEU A 182 -1.65 17.40 -5.02
N ALA A 183 -1.48 18.70 -4.79
CA ALA A 183 -0.17 19.33 -4.68
C ALA A 183 0.41 19.13 -3.28
N SER A 184 1.73 19.25 -3.16
CA SER A 184 2.44 19.27 -1.87
C SER A 184 2.01 20.48 -1.01
N ARG A 185 1.76 21.64 -1.62
CA ARG A 185 1.28 22.82 -0.91
C ARG A 185 -0.18 22.68 -0.55
N THR A 186 -0.51 22.92 0.71
CA THR A 186 -1.89 23.02 1.19
C THR A 186 -2.35 24.49 1.31
N PRO A 187 -3.65 24.73 1.47
CA PRO A 187 -4.14 26.07 1.78
C PRO A 187 -3.80 26.53 3.22
N LEU A 188 -3.28 25.65 4.07
CA LEU A 188 -2.82 25.99 5.42
C LEU A 188 -1.36 26.40 5.37
N GLN A 189 -1.07 27.60 5.87
CA GLN A 189 0.30 28.09 5.95
C GLN A 189 1.15 27.15 6.84
N GLY A 190 2.32 26.76 6.34
CA GLY A 190 3.24 25.89 7.05
C GLY A 190 2.91 24.39 6.99
N LEU A 191 1.80 23.97 6.37
CA LEU A 191 1.48 22.56 6.18
C LEU A 191 1.73 22.11 4.74
N TRP A 192 2.62 21.15 4.61
CA TRP A 192 3.01 20.53 3.34
C TRP A 192 2.66 19.05 3.34
N LEU A 193 2.33 18.50 2.17
CA LEU A 193 2.03 17.09 1.99
C LEU A 193 3.07 16.42 1.10
N CYS A 194 3.36 15.17 1.41
CA CYS A 194 4.15 14.29 0.54
C CYS A 194 3.61 12.86 0.64
N GLY A 195 4.13 11.95 -0.16
CA GLY A 195 3.74 10.54 -0.15
C GLY A 195 2.92 10.13 -1.37
N ASP A 196 2.36 8.94 -1.30
CA ASP A 196 1.67 8.28 -2.42
C ASP A 196 0.36 8.95 -2.86
N GLY A 197 -0.30 9.70 -1.97
CA GLY A 197 -1.50 10.49 -2.29
C GLY A 197 -1.22 11.84 -2.93
N ILE A 198 0.05 12.22 -3.14
CA ILE A 198 0.47 13.53 -3.64
C ILE A 198 1.16 13.35 -5.00
N TYR A 199 0.93 14.30 -5.92
CA TYR A 199 1.62 14.28 -7.21
C TYR A 199 3.15 14.12 -7.03
N PRO A 200 3.85 13.25 -7.79
CA PRO A 200 3.38 12.52 -8.97
C PRO A 200 2.63 11.20 -8.68
N GLY A 201 2.51 10.76 -7.46
CA GLY A 201 1.70 9.63 -7.09
C GLY A 201 2.48 8.50 -6.40
N GLU A 202 2.00 7.29 -6.55
CA GLU A 202 2.49 6.10 -5.85
C GLU A 202 3.77 5.51 -6.47
N GLY A 203 4.30 4.49 -5.77
CA GLY A 203 5.55 3.82 -6.09
C GLY A 203 6.77 4.55 -5.50
N THR A 204 7.89 3.83 -5.36
CA THR A 204 9.11 4.36 -4.73
C THR A 204 9.59 5.65 -5.38
N ALA A 205 9.60 5.71 -6.71
CA ALA A 205 10.01 6.91 -7.45
C ALA A 205 9.03 8.08 -7.20
N GLY A 206 7.72 7.81 -7.24
CA GLY A 206 6.69 8.83 -7.06
C GLY A 206 6.70 9.42 -5.66
N VAL A 207 6.75 8.60 -4.61
CA VAL A 207 6.77 9.09 -3.23
C VAL A 207 8.06 9.86 -2.91
N SER A 208 9.21 9.42 -3.44
CA SER A 208 10.48 10.13 -3.28
C SER A 208 10.44 11.50 -3.95
N LEU A 209 9.94 11.58 -5.18
CA LEU A 209 9.82 12.84 -5.90
C LEU A 209 8.82 13.79 -5.22
N SER A 210 7.70 13.28 -4.71
CA SER A 210 6.74 14.11 -3.97
C SER A 210 7.36 14.72 -2.71
N ALA A 211 8.19 13.97 -1.99
CA ALA A 211 8.90 14.45 -0.81
C ALA A 211 9.95 15.53 -1.18
N GLU A 212 10.73 15.29 -2.24
CA GLU A 212 11.68 16.28 -2.76
C GLU A 212 10.98 17.58 -3.18
N MET A 213 9.85 17.49 -3.88
CA MET A 213 9.04 18.64 -4.28
C MET A 213 8.50 19.41 -3.08
N ALA A 214 8.02 18.71 -2.04
CA ALA A 214 7.56 19.35 -0.81
C ALA A 214 8.67 20.14 -0.14
N VAL A 215 9.85 19.56 0.03
CA VAL A 215 11.00 20.21 0.66
C VAL A 215 11.51 21.40 -0.17
N LYS A 216 11.63 21.27 -1.48
CA LYS A 216 12.04 22.37 -2.36
C LYS A 216 11.10 23.56 -2.26
N GLN A 217 9.78 23.32 -2.26
CA GLN A 217 8.77 24.39 -2.13
C GLN A 217 8.79 25.01 -0.74
N LEU A 218 8.99 24.22 0.31
CA LEU A 218 9.12 24.71 1.68
C LEU A 218 10.31 25.66 1.80
N ILE A 219 11.50 25.25 1.34
CA ILE A 219 12.72 26.10 1.37
C ILE A 219 12.52 27.39 0.59
N ALA A 220 11.89 27.32 -0.59
CA ALA A 220 11.65 28.50 -1.42
C ALA A 220 10.62 29.48 -0.83
N SER A 221 9.86 29.06 0.18
CA SER A 221 8.82 29.87 0.84
C SER A 221 9.23 30.39 2.25
N SER A 222 10.39 29.96 2.72
CA SER A 222 11.01 30.43 3.98
C SER A 222 11.85 31.67 3.76
#